data_6540816c7ce0c6cdf318bfd9153bf12d
#
_entry.id   6540816c7ce0c6cdf318bfd9153bf12d
#
_cell.length_a   1.000
_cell.length_b   1.000
_cell.length_c   1.000
_cell.angle_alpha   90.00
_cell.angle_beta   90.00
_cell.angle_gamma   90.00
#
_symmetry.space_group_name_H-M   'P 1'
#
loop_
_entity.id
_entity.type
_entity.pdbx_description
1 polymer ?
#
loop_
_entity_poly.entity_id
_entity_poly.type
_entity_poly.pdbx_seq_one_letter_code
_entity_poly.pdbx_strand_id
1 'polypeptide(L)'
;NSPIGEKAKNYLIQRNVPPSHFNEYLIGYSGNLKSNKFLVSSLLKEGFIIDDIIKVGLAKKATNNNLIFYFQERIMIPILNDRGRVVAFGGRLIKAGEPKYLNSPETPLFHKGKQLFGVFNAKKLKKKKRFIVCEGYMDVITLSKFGYPAVATLGTSVTEDQINNVFNVIDEAFLVFDGDVAGRRAAIRVLEKNLSILKIKKIFKFVFLPENLDPEDFITKYGENEFEKMLDNALSMIDFLWMEGLKLIKKEHPETNAIFWSFLRNKVKTIEDYNLKLAYSDEIEKRIKVYRNNSQFSQFNNVSKRNIFNNYKLIEKQKLPKTGVEKKFEAIIYIMILCPSVCQNFDEKISLLDFRDHSLNEFKDLILKLIFNTPNINSEKLQSDLINEGFAIQLRKIMQSNISFRLNLDENKIETENVQDILKELLHLINIKMH
;
A
#
# COMPACT_ATOMS: atom_id res chain seq x y z
N ASN A 1 -26.73 18.84 -3.51
CA ASN A 1 -27.01 20.07 -2.73
C ASN A 1 -28.33 20.02 -1.91
N SER A 2 -28.67 18.82 -1.38
CA SER A 2 -29.81 18.72 -0.44
C SER A 2 -29.27 18.61 0.99
N PRO A 3 -30.03 19.07 2.02
CA PRO A 3 -29.66 18.95 3.43
C PRO A 3 -29.35 17.48 3.83
N ILE A 4 -30.00 16.53 3.20
CA ILE A 4 -29.81 15.09 3.42
C ILE A 4 -28.41 14.64 2.98
N GLY A 5 -27.84 15.26 1.94
CA GLY A 5 -26.51 14.94 1.40
C GLY A 5 -25.35 15.61 2.15
N GLU A 6 -25.60 16.54 3.06
CA GLU A 6 -24.54 17.31 3.73
C GLU A 6 -23.60 16.42 4.55
N LYS A 7 -24.13 15.42 5.25
CA LYS A 7 -23.32 14.44 5.98
C LYS A 7 -22.37 13.65 5.06
N ALA A 8 -22.85 13.26 3.87
CA ALA A 8 -22.05 12.56 2.90
C ALA A 8 -20.95 13.43 2.32
N LYS A 9 -21.26 14.69 2.03
CA LYS A 9 -20.31 15.69 1.56
C LYS A 9 -19.21 15.94 2.58
N ASN A 10 -19.57 16.19 3.85
CA ASN A 10 -18.62 16.42 4.92
C ASN A 10 -17.70 15.19 5.15
N TYR A 11 -18.25 13.98 5.09
CA TYR A 11 -17.46 12.76 5.17
C TYR A 11 -16.43 12.67 4.05
N LEU A 12 -16.79 12.97 2.80
CA LEU A 12 -15.87 12.95 1.66
C LEU A 12 -14.78 14.02 1.79
N ILE A 13 -15.14 15.23 2.26
CA ILE A 13 -14.17 16.30 2.51
C ILE A 13 -13.17 15.89 3.60
N GLN A 14 -13.64 15.28 4.70
CA GLN A 14 -12.76 14.74 5.75
C GLN A 14 -11.80 13.67 5.24
N ARG A 15 -12.19 12.93 4.21
CA ARG A 15 -11.32 11.97 3.49
C ARG A 15 -10.52 12.63 2.35
N ASN A 16 -10.37 13.93 2.36
CA ASN A 16 -9.60 14.68 1.37
C ASN A 16 -10.06 14.52 -0.09
N VAL A 17 -11.32 14.12 -0.34
CA VAL A 17 -11.90 14.11 -1.68
C VAL A 17 -12.36 15.52 -2.04
N PRO A 18 -11.77 16.16 -3.04
CA PRO A 18 -12.15 17.55 -3.39
C PRO A 18 -13.54 17.60 -4.04
N PRO A 19 -14.31 18.69 -3.86
CA PRO A 19 -15.64 18.85 -4.44
C PRO A 19 -15.71 18.67 -5.97
N SER A 20 -14.63 18.99 -6.70
CA SER A 20 -14.51 18.73 -8.15
C SER A 20 -14.70 17.27 -8.51
N HIS A 21 -14.20 16.36 -7.66
CA HIS A 21 -14.31 14.91 -7.88
C HIS A 21 -15.73 14.38 -7.62
N PHE A 22 -16.57 15.12 -6.85
CA PHE A 22 -17.97 14.72 -6.69
C PHE A 22 -18.71 14.73 -8.03
N ASN A 23 -18.47 15.76 -8.84
CA ASN A 23 -19.05 15.87 -10.18
C ASN A 23 -18.36 14.93 -11.18
N GLU A 24 -17.04 14.81 -11.11
CA GLU A 24 -16.27 13.96 -12.02
C GLU A 24 -16.68 12.48 -11.89
N TYR A 25 -16.89 12.00 -10.66
CA TYR A 25 -17.30 10.63 -10.35
C TYR A 25 -18.81 10.48 -10.13
N LEU A 26 -19.60 11.54 -10.36
CA LEU A 26 -21.06 11.59 -10.19
C LEU A 26 -21.50 11.10 -8.80
N ILE A 27 -20.72 11.42 -7.75
CA ILE A 27 -20.97 10.92 -6.39
C ILE A 27 -22.25 11.51 -5.83
N GLY A 28 -23.11 10.65 -5.30
CA GLY A 28 -24.38 11.02 -4.69
C GLY A 28 -24.58 10.42 -3.29
N TYR A 29 -25.78 10.53 -2.78
CA TYR A 29 -26.19 9.94 -1.50
C TYR A 29 -27.58 9.32 -1.62
N SER A 30 -27.75 8.07 -1.18
CA SER A 30 -29.01 7.34 -1.32
C SER A 30 -30.11 7.82 -0.36
N GLY A 31 -29.73 8.56 0.70
CA GLY A 31 -30.68 8.90 1.75
C GLY A 31 -31.20 7.67 2.50
N ASN A 32 -32.33 7.85 3.19
CA ASN A 32 -33.01 6.83 3.97
C ASN A 32 -34.15 6.15 3.16
N LEU A 33 -34.94 5.29 3.81
CA LEU A 33 -36.07 4.61 3.21
C LEU A 33 -37.10 5.57 2.56
N LYS A 34 -37.36 6.75 3.18
CA LYS A 34 -38.26 7.77 2.66
C LYS A 34 -37.73 8.34 1.32
N SER A 35 -36.43 8.59 1.25
CA SER A 35 -35.75 9.06 0.03
C SER A 35 -35.81 8.03 -1.09
N ASN A 36 -35.64 6.75 -0.79
CA ASN A 36 -35.76 5.68 -1.77
C ASN A 36 -37.18 5.50 -2.30
N LYS A 37 -38.21 5.62 -1.44
CA LYS A 37 -39.62 5.61 -1.88
C LYS A 37 -39.93 6.80 -2.80
N PHE A 38 -39.37 7.98 -2.49
CA PHE A 38 -39.50 9.16 -3.33
C PHE A 38 -38.82 8.95 -4.69
N LEU A 39 -37.61 8.37 -4.73
CA LEU A 39 -36.92 8.03 -5.97
C LEU A 39 -37.77 7.12 -6.86
N VAL A 40 -38.33 6.03 -6.30
CA VAL A 40 -39.20 5.13 -7.05
C VAL A 40 -40.41 5.86 -7.61
N SER A 41 -41.08 6.69 -6.78
CA SER A 41 -42.24 7.48 -7.25
C SER A 41 -41.87 8.42 -8.40
N SER A 42 -40.66 9.00 -8.36
CA SER A 42 -40.17 9.85 -9.44
C SER A 42 -39.89 9.08 -10.71
N LEU A 43 -39.25 7.90 -10.60
CA LEU A 43 -38.97 7.03 -11.76
C LEU A 43 -40.27 6.55 -12.43
N LEU A 44 -41.28 6.19 -11.63
CA LEU A 44 -42.60 5.80 -12.16
C LEU A 44 -43.27 6.96 -12.92
N LYS A 45 -43.14 8.19 -12.46
CA LYS A 45 -43.63 9.37 -13.17
C LYS A 45 -42.93 9.65 -14.49
N GLU A 46 -41.67 9.26 -14.59
CA GLU A 46 -40.87 9.32 -15.82
C GLU A 46 -41.13 8.16 -16.77
N GLY A 47 -42.08 7.25 -16.43
CA GLY A 47 -42.51 6.14 -17.29
C GLY A 47 -41.76 4.83 -17.07
N PHE A 48 -40.84 4.72 -16.15
CA PHE A 48 -40.21 3.45 -15.78
C PHE A 48 -41.19 2.57 -15.00
N ILE A 49 -41.07 1.27 -15.13
CA ILE A 49 -41.90 0.32 -14.37
C ILE A 49 -41.08 -0.32 -13.21
N ILE A 50 -41.79 -0.89 -12.24
CA ILE A 50 -41.17 -1.54 -11.07
C ILE A 50 -40.17 -2.63 -11.49
N ASP A 51 -40.47 -3.40 -12.52
CA ASP A 51 -39.58 -4.44 -13.02
C ASP A 51 -38.26 -3.90 -13.55
N ASP A 52 -38.23 -2.71 -14.14
CA ASP A 52 -36.99 -2.06 -14.56
C ASP A 52 -36.14 -1.66 -13.36
N ILE A 53 -36.78 -1.13 -12.30
CA ILE A 53 -36.11 -0.76 -11.04
C ILE A 53 -35.45 -2.00 -10.39
N ILE A 54 -36.12 -3.13 -10.45
CA ILE A 54 -35.61 -4.42 -9.95
C ILE A 54 -34.49 -4.96 -10.86
N LYS A 55 -34.69 -4.94 -12.18
CA LYS A 55 -33.69 -5.42 -13.17
C LYS A 55 -32.36 -4.68 -13.10
N VAL A 56 -32.36 -3.38 -12.82
CA VAL A 56 -31.11 -2.59 -12.67
C VAL A 56 -30.51 -2.67 -11.26
N GLY A 57 -31.13 -3.45 -10.35
CA GLY A 57 -30.57 -3.71 -9.03
C GLY A 57 -30.68 -2.53 -8.04
N LEU A 58 -31.67 -1.65 -8.19
CA LEU A 58 -31.95 -0.60 -7.20
C LEU A 58 -32.80 -1.13 -6.04
N ALA A 59 -33.66 -2.10 -6.31
CA ALA A 59 -34.47 -2.77 -5.31
C ALA A 59 -34.65 -4.25 -5.65
N LYS A 60 -35.13 -5.03 -4.67
CA LYS A 60 -35.63 -6.40 -4.87
C LYS A 60 -37.01 -6.55 -4.28
N LYS A 61 -37.76 -7.49 -4.78
CA LYS A 61 -39.09 -7.83 -4.29
C LYS A 61 -38.99 -8.75 -3.07
N ALA A 62 -39.62 -8.40 -1.98
CA ALA A 62 -39.73 -9.22 -0.80
C ALA A 62 -40.87 -10.24 -0.97
N THR A 63 -40.96 -11.23 -0.08
CA THR A 63 -42.04 -12.26 -0.08
C THR A 63 -43.44 -11.68 0.04
N ASN A 64 -43.59 -10.53 0.70
CA ASN A 64 -44.83 -9.79 0.87
C ASN A 64 -45.09 -8.74 -0.25
N ASN A 65 -44.43 -8.87 -1.41
CA ASN A 65 -44.50 -7.96 -2.54
C ASN A 65 -43.96 -6.52 -2.28
N ASN A 66 -43.46 -6.22 -1.11
CA ASN A 66 -42.83 -4.93 -0.84
C ASN A 66 -41.45 -4.83 -1.49
N LEU A 67 -41.03 -3.60 -1.82
CA LEU A 67 -39.68 -3.34 -2.32
C LEU A 67 -38.68 -3.22 -1.18
N ILE A 68 -37.58 -3.96 -1.28
CA ILE A 68 -36.41 -3.82 -0.43
C ILE A 68 -35.33 -3.12 -1.25
N PHE A 69 -34.90 -1.96 -0.81
CA PHE A 69 -33.88 -1.16 -1.48
C PHE A 69 -32.48 -1.65 -1.13
N TYR A 70 -31.59 -1.77 -2.12
CA TYR A 70 -30.21 -2.20 -1.92
C TYR A 70 -29.40 -1.12 -1.18
N PHE A 71 -29.63 0.15 -1.49
CA PHE A 71 -28.80 1.23 -0.98
C PHE A 71 -29.59 2.14 -0.04
N GLN A 72 -29.19 2.18 1.23
CA GLN A 72 -29.76 3.07 2.24
C GLN A 72 -28.63 3.67 3.06
N GLU A 73 -28.70 5.00 3.30
CA GLU A 73 -27.72 5.78 4.07
C GLU A 73 -26.27 5.61 3.57
N ARG A 74 -26.09 5.46 2.25
CA ARG A 74 -24.80 5.23 1.62
C ARG A 74 -24.41 6.37 0.69
N ILE A 75 -23.11 6.67 0.66
CA ILE A 75 -22.51 7.42 -0.43
C ILE A 75 -22.61 6.55 -1.67
N MET A 76 -23.19 7.10 -2.73
CA MET A 76 -23.41 6.40 -3.99
C MET A 76 -22.31 6.78 -4.98
N ILE A 77 -21.63 5.79 -5.48
CA ILE A 77 -20.54 5.92 -6.45
C ILE A 77 -20.96 5.15 -7.70
N PRO A 78 -21.36 5.86 -8.78
CA PRO A 78 -21.76 5.22 -10.02
C PRO A 78 -20.60 4.46 -10.66
N ILE A 79 -20.88 3.25 -11.14
CA ILE A 79 -19.95 2.44 -11.91
C ILE A 79 -20.25 2.69 -13.39
N LEU A 80 -19.26 3.25 -14.10
CA LEU A 80 -19.39 3.59 -15.51
C LEU A 80 -18.77 2.49 -16.38
N ASN A 81 -19.41 2.21 -17.51
CA ASN A 81 -18.77 1.44 -18.54
C ASN A 81 -17.70 2.27 -19.30
N ASP A 82 -17.04 1.67 -20.27
CA ASP A 82 -15.98 2.28 -21.07
C ASP A 82 -16.43 3.49 -21.91
N ARG A 83 -17.76 3.64 -22.12
CA ARG A 83 -18.41 4.76 -22.84
C ARG A 83 -18.93 5.86 -21.91
N GLY A 84 -18.73 5.71 -20.59
CA GLY A 84 -19.18 6.70 -19.59
C GLY A 84 -20.66 6.59 -19.21
N ARG A 85 -21.35 5.49 -19.55
CA ARG A 85 -22.72 5.23 -19.13
C ARG A 85 -22.74 4.51 -17.80
N VAL A 86 -23.64 4.93 -16.88
CA VAL A 86 -23.84 4.26 -15.60
C VAL A 86 -24.44 2.87 -15.83
N VAL A 87 -23.79 1.83 -15.32
CA VAL A 87 -24.24 0.43 -15.42
C VAL A 87 -24.57 -0.19 -14.06
N ALA A 88 -24.04 0.39 -12.97
CA ALA A 88 -24.24 -0.07 -11.60
C ALA A 88 -23.85 1.01 -10.59
N PHE A 89 -23.95 0.67 -9.31
CA PHE A 89 -23.54 1.55 -8.21
C PHE A 89 -22.71 0.78 -7.18
N GLY A 90 -21.71 1.45 -6.61
CA GLY A 90 -21.11 1.14 -5.33
C GLY A 90 -21.73 2.02 -4.25
N GLY A 91 -21.98 1.45 -3.09
CA GLY A 91 -22.55 2.18 -1.95
C GLY A 91 -21.65 2.06 -0.73
N ARG A 92 -21.07 3.17 -0.24
CA ARG A 92 -20.27 3.20 1.00
C ARG A 92 -21.11 3.66 2.17
N LEU A 93 -21.17 2.87 3.23
CA LEU A 93 -21.86 3.25 4.48
C LEU A 93 -21.02 4.32 5.22
N ILE A 94 -21.70 5.40 5.69
CA ILE A 94 -21.03 6.49 6.41
C ILE A 94 -20.88 6.14 7.90
N LYS A 95 -21.91 5.51 8.47
CA LYS A 95 -21.94 5.07 9.87
C LYS A 95 -21.22 3.74 10.04
N ALA A 96 -20.90 3.39 11.29
CA ALA A 96 -20.49 2.03 11.63
C ALA A 96 -21.58 1.03 11.25
N GLY A 97 -21.19 -0.09 10.63
CA GLY A 97 -22.10 -1.15 10.17
C GLY A 97 -21.54 -1.93 9.00
N GLU A 98 -22.12 -3.10 8.76
CA GLU A 98 -21.70 -4.01 7.68
C GLU A 98 -22.83 -4.22 6.66
N PRO A 99 -22.50 -4.45 5.40
CA PRO A 99 -21.15 -4.33 4.82
C PRO A 99 -20.76 -2.84 4.61
N LYS A 100 -19.50 -2.49 4.90
CA LYS A 100 -18.95 -1.14 4.70
C LYS A 100 -19.10 -0.68 3.25
N TYR A 101 -18.83 -1.55 2.30
CA TYR A 101 -19.06 -1.36 0.87
C TYR A 101 -20.07 -2.36 0.34
N LEU A 102 -20.99 -1.89 -0.48
CA LEU A 102 -22.01 -2.70 -1.13
C LEU A 102 -22.05 -2.34 -2.62
N ASN A 103 -21.94 -3.32 -3.50
CA ASN A 103 -22.12 -3.14 -4.93
C ASN A 103 -23.52 -3.55 -5.37
N SER A 104 -23.99 -3.01 -6.49
CA SER A 104 -25.16 -3.54 -7.17
C SER A 104 -25.04 -5.07 -7.32
N PRO A 105 -26.15 -5.81 -7.27
CA PRO A 105 -26.16 -7.22 -7.64
C PRO A 105 -25.79 -7.40 -9.11
N GLU A 106 -25.60 -8.64 -9.55
CA GLU A 106 -25.51 -8.98 -10.97
C GLU A 106 -26.81 -8.57 -11.68
N THR A 107 -26.67 -7.89 -12.82
CA THR A 107 -27.80 -7.41 -13.62
C THR A 107 -27.49 -7.61 -15.11
N PRO A 108 -28.48 -7.48 -16.02
CA PRO A 108 -28.23 -7.51 -17.46
C PRO A 108 -27.20 -6.46 -17.94
N LEU A 109 -27.02 -5.38 -17.19
CA LEU A 109 -26.07 -4.30 -17.51
C LEU A 109 -24.75 -4.39 -16.77
N PHE A 110 -24.65 -5.19 -15.70
CA PHE A 110 -23.52 -5.20 -14.80
C PHE A 110 -23.12 -6.61 -14.37
N HIS A 111 -21.89 -6.99 -14.73
CA HIS A 111 -21.23 -8.21 -14.28
C HIS A 111 -19.94 -7.83 -13.55
N LYS A 112 -19.91 -8.06 -12.23
CA LYS A 112 -18.74 -7.68 -11.38
C LYS A 112 -17.42 -8.21 -11.92
N GLY A 113 -17.43 -9.46 -12.40
CA GLY A 113 -16.24 -10.10 -12.95
C GLY A 113 -15.76 -9.52 -14.29
N LYS A 114 -16.55 -8.66 -14.95
CA LYS A 114 -16.18 -8.04 -16.23
C LYS A 114 -15.92 -6.55 -16.12
N GLN A 115 -16.45 -5.91 -15.09
CA GLN A 115 -16.33 -4.47 -14.92
C GLN A 115 -15.14 -4.09 -14.04
N LEU A 116 -14.56 -2.93 -14.35
CA LEU A 116 -13.58 -2.24 -13.53
C LEU A 116 -14.13 -0.85 -13.22
N PHE A 117 -14.04 -0.43 -11.97
CA PHE A 117 -14.36 0.94 -11.61
C PHE A 117 -13.28 1.91 -12.13
N GLY A 118 -13.67 3.07 -12.60
CA GLY A 118 -12.77 4.15 -12.98
C GLY A 118 -12.23 4.08 -14.41
N VAL A 119 -12.53 3.06 -15.22
CA VAL A 119 -11.98 2.89 -16.59
C VAL A 119 -12.22 4.12 -17.47
N PHE A 120 -13.44 4.67 -17.44
CA PHE A 120 -13.77 5.85 -18.24
C PHE A 120 -12.93 7.06 -17.86
N ASN A 121 -12.70 7.30 -16.57
CA ASN A 121 -11.89 8.40 -16.06
C ASN A 121 -10.41 8.14 -16.33
N ALA A 122 -9.93 6.91 -16.10
CA ALA A 122 -8.55 6.51 -16.36
C ALA A 122 -8.14 6.69 -17.82
N LYS A 123 -9.04 6.40 -18.77
CA LYS A 123 -8.79 6.64 -20.21
C LYS A 123 -8.43 8.10 -20.52
N LYS A 124 -8.99 9.07 -19.80
CA LYS A 124 -8.68 10.51 -19.94
C LYS A 124 -7.28 10.87 -19.45
N LEU A 125 -6.77 10.12 -18.48
CA LEU A 125 -5.50 10.38 -17.79
C LEU A 125 -4.34 9.48 -18.26
N LYS A 126 -4.59 8.42 -19.03
CA LYS A 126 -3.63 7.34 -19.33
C LYS A 126 -2.27 7.76 -19.90
N LYS A 127 -2.15 8.96 -20.45
CA LYS A 127 -0.88 9.49 -21.00
C LYS A 127 -0.10 10.35 -20.00
N LYS A 128 -0.63 10.60 -18.81
CA LYS A 128 -0.04 11.54 -17.85
C LYS A 128 0.92 10.86 -16.88
N LYS A 129 0.53 9.72 -16.32
CA LYS A 129 1.28 8.96 -15.31
C LYS A 129 1.12 7.47 -15.51
N ARG A 130 1.77 6.69 -14.65
CA ARG A 130 1.67 5.22 -14.59
C ARG A 130 0.23 4.78 -14.34
N PHE A 131 -0.21 3.75 -15.04
CA PHE A 131 -1.56 3.21 -14.92
C PHE A 131 -1.63 2.27 -13.71
N ILE A 132 -2.54 2.57 -12.78
CA ILE A 132 -2.68 1.84 -11.50
C ILE A 132 -3.92 0.95 -11.52
N VAL A 133 -3.77 -0.26 -11.00
CA VAL A 133 -4.88 -1.17 -10.67
C VAL A 133 -4.85 -1.39 -9.16
N CYS A 134 -5.94 -1.11 -8.46
CA CYS A 134 -6.09 -1.26 -7.00
C CYS A 134 -7.39 -1.98 -6.64
N GLU A 135 -7.73 -2.06 -5.35
CA GLU A 135 -8.89 -2.83 -4.90
C GLU A 135 -10.15 -1.98 -4.71
N GLY A 136 -10.02 -0.72 -4.27
CA GLY A 136 -11.12 0.09 -3.76
C GLY A 136 -11.50 1.31 -4.59
N TYR A 137 -12.75 1.74 -4.42
CA TYR A 137 -13.26 2.97 -5.06
C TYR A 137 -12.51 4.23 -4.60
N MET A 138 -12.24 4.29 -3.29
CA MET A 138 -11.62 5.47 -2.69
C MET A 138 -10.17 5.62 -3.14
N ASP A 139 -9.46 4.50 -3.30
CA ASP A 139 -8.11 4.49 -3.85
C ASP A 139 -8.06 5.10 -5.24
N VAL A 140 -9.00 4.68 -6.13
CA VAL A 140 -9.11 5.24 -7.48
C VAL A 140 -9.37 6.74 -7.44
N ILE A 141 -10.33 7.18 -6.63
CA ILE A 141 -10.70 8.59 -6.53
C ILE A 141 -9.52 9.41 -5.98
N THR A 142 -8.83 8.91 -4.95
CA THR A 142 -7.67 9.58 -4.39
C THR A 142 -6.49 9.60 -5.35
N LEU A 143 -6.16 8.48 -5.99
CA LEU A 143 -5.08 8.43 -6.99
C LEU A 143 -5.34 9.36 -8.17
N SER A 144 -6.60 9.48 -8.62
CA SER A 144 -6.95 10.39 -9.71
C SER A 144 -6.74 11.87 -9.35
N LYS A 145 -6.92 12.23 -8.08
CA LYS A 145 -6.60 13.57 -7.56
C LYS A 145 -5.12 13.92 -7.77
N PHE A 146 -4.23 12.93 -7.65
CA PHE A 146 -2.81 13.08 -7.94
C PHE A 146 -2.47 12.87 -9.43
N GLY A 147 -3.48 12.72 -10.29
CA GLY A 147 -3.33 12.59 -11.75
C GLY A 147 -2.96 11.18 -12.24
N TYR A 148 -3.02 10.16 -11.38
CA TYR A 148 -2.82 8.78 -11.81
C TYR A 148 -4.07 8.22 -12.48
N PRO A 149 -3.95 7.64 -13.69
CA PRO A 149 -5.00 6.82 -14.25
C PRO A 149 -5.12 5.55 -13.41
N ALA A 150 -6.24 5.41 -12.67
CA ALA A 150 -6.45 4.31 -11.76
C ALA A 150 -7.78 3.60 -12.00
N VAL A 151 -7.80 2.28 -11.78
CA VAL A 151 -9.00 1.43 -11.85
C VAL A 151 -9.05 0.47 -10.67
N ALA A 152 -10.26 0.02 -10.29
CA ALA A 152 -10.44 -0.94 -9.21
C ALA A 152 -11.31 -2.14 -9.61
N THR A 153 -11.07 -3.29 -8.93
CA THR A 153 -11.67 -4.60 -9.23
C THR A 153 -13.01 -4.89 -8.52
N LEU A 154 -13.56 -3.94 -7.79
CA LEU A 154 -14.91 -4.00 -7.19
C LEU A 154 -15.10 -5.10 -6.12
N GLY A 155 -14.06 -5.42 -5.33
CA GLY A 155 -14.19 -6.35 -4.20
C GLY A 155 -14.31 -7.82 -4.59
N THR A 156 -13.86 -8.20 -5.77
CA THR A 156 -13.71 -9.59 -6.22
C THR A 156 -12.25 -9.89 -6.52
N SER A 157 -11.86 -11.17 -6.49
CA SER A 157 -10.56 -11.55 -7.05
C SER A 157 -10.51 -11.18 -8.53
N VAL A 158 -9.40 -10.58 -8.98
CA VAL A 158 -9.20 -10.20 -10.39
C VAL A 158 -9.52 -11.36 -11.32
N THR A 159 -10.35 -11.12 -12.33
CA THR A 159 -10.72 -12.10 -13.34
C THR A 159 -9.92 -11.92 -14.63
N GLU A 160 -9.95 -12.91 -15.52
CA GLU A 160 -9.32 -12.80 -16.84
C GLU A 160 -9.97 -11.70 -17.69
N ASP A 161 -11.29 -11.55 -17.63
CA ASP A 161 -11.99 -10.45 -18.32
C ASP A 161 -11.51 -9.08 -17.83
N GLN A 162 -11.31 -8.92 -16.52
CA GLN A 162 -10.79 -7.69 -15.94
C GLN A 162 -9.33 -7.44 -16.36
N ILE A 163 -8.47 -8.47 -16.39
CA ILE A 163 -7.11 -8.40 -16.91
C ILE A 163 -7.10 -7.94 -18.36
N ASN A 164 -7.91 -8.57 -19.19
CA ASN A 164 -8.04 -8.20 -20.60
C ASN A 164 -8.55 -6.76 -20.76
N ASN A 165 -9.50 -6.32 -19.92
CA ASN A 165 -10.03 -4.96 -19.94
C ASN A 165 -8.96 -3.92 -19.56
N VAL A 166 -8.06 -4.20 -18.62
CA VAL A 166 -6.88 -3.35 -18.35
C VAL A 166 -6.00 -3.27 -19.59
N PHE A 167 -5.66 -4.41 -20.18
CA PHE A 167 -4.78 -4.48 -21.34
C PHE A 167 -5.40 -3.94 -22.65
N ASN A 168 -6.70 -3.78 -22.72
CA ASN A 168 -7.37 -3.04 -23.81
C ASN A 168 -7.13 -1.51 -23.68
N VAL A 169 -6.77 -1.02 -22.48
CA VAL A 169 -6.52 0.41 -22.23
C VAL A 169 -5.03 0.74 -22.32
N ILE A 170 -4.17 -0.12 -21.74
CA ILE A 170 -2.73 0.16 -21.58
C ILE A 170 -1.92 -1.14 -21.77
N ASP A 171 -0.64 -1.01 -22.13
CA ASP A 171 0.26 -2.16 -22.28
C ASP A 171 1.02 -2.50 -20.98
N GLU A 172 1.26 -1.52 -20.12
CA GLU A 172 1.89 -1.70 -18.82
C GLU A 172 1.00 -1.13 -17.71
N ALA A 173 0.74 -1.93 -16.68
CA ALA A 173 -0.03 -1.49 -15.52
C ALA A 173 0.62 -1.96 -14.21
N PHE A 174 0.46 -1.12 -13.17
CA PHE A 174 0.97 -1.36 -11.82
C PHE A 174 -0.17 -1.83 -10.93
N LEU A 175 -0.07 -3.06 -10.47
CA LEU A 175 -0.99 -3.66 -9.51
C LEU A 175 -0.53 -3.25 -8.10
N VAL A 176 -1.27 -2.37 -7.44
CA VAL A 176 -0.96 -1.88 -6.10
C VAL A 176 -1.87 -2.58 -5.11
N PHE A 177 -1.27 -3.36 -4.22
CA PHE A 177 -1.96 -4.17 -3.22
C PHE A 177 -1.80 -3.57 -1.84
N ASP A 178 -2.86 -3.69 -1.04
CA ASP A 178 -2.86 -3.32 0.37
C ASP A 178 -1.76 -4.07 1.14
N GLY A 179 -1.21 -3.43 2.15
CA GLY A 179 -0.12 -3.95 2.98
C GLY A 179 -0.56 -5.03 3.97
N ASP A 180 -1.54 -5.86 3.62
CA ASP A 180 -2.08 -6.90 4.48
C ASP A 180 -1.99 -8.31 3.86
N VAL A 181 -2.41 -9.32 4.62
CA VAL A 181 -2.43 -10.71 4.17
C VAL A 181 -3.42 -10.93 3.02
N ALA A 182 -4.51 -10.16 2.97
CA ALA A 182 -5.53 -10.27 1.94
C ALA A 182 -5.01 -9.74 0.60
N GLY A 183 -4.37 -8.55 0.60
CA GLY A 183 -3.73 -7.98 -0.59
C GLY A 183 -2.64 -8.90 -1.16
N ARG A 184 -1.83 -9.55 -0.29
CA ARG A 184 -0.84 -10.53 -0.76
C ARG A 184 -1.47 -11.77 -1.39
N ARG A 185 -2.57 -12.29 -0.83
CA ARG A 185 -3.33 -13.39 -1.43
C ARG A 185 -3.96 -13.00 -2.77
N ALA A 186 -4.44 -11.77 -2.87
CA ALA A 186 -4.97 -11.23 -4.12
C ALA A 186 -3.87 -11.17 -5.19
N ALA A 187 -2.68 -10.68 -4.86
CA ALA A 187 -1.53 -10.64 -5.76
C ALA A 187 -1.14 -12.03 -6.32
N ILE A 188 -1.09 -13.05 -5.45
CA ILE A 188 -0.78 -14.43 -5.87
C ILE A 188 -1.84 -14.94 -6.87
N ARG A 189 -3.13 -14.70 -6.61
CA ARG A 189 -4.20 -15.11 -7.54
C ARG A 189 -4.07 -14.40 -8.90
N VAL A 190 -3.71 -13.12 -8.89
CA VAL A 190 -3.48 -12.36 -10.13
C VAL A 190 -2.26 -12.90 -10.88
N LEU A 191 -1.15 -13.19 -10.18
CA LEU A 191 0.03 -13.81 -10.76
C LEU A 191 -0.32 -15.12 -11.46
N GLU A 192 -1.04 -16.01 -10.78
CA GLU A 192 -1.41 -17.32 -11.32
C GLU A 192 -2.31 -17.23 -12.55
N LYS A 193 -3.34 -16.38 -12.49
CA LYS A 193 -4.24 -16.16 -13.63
C LYS A 193 -3.56 -15.49 -14.81
N ASN A 194 -2.70 -14.51 -14.55
CA ASN A 194 -2.06 -13.76 -15.61
C ASN A 194 -0.96 -14.58 -16.31
N LEU A 195 -0.32 -15.54 -15.63
CA LEU A 195 0.67 -16.42 -16.27
C LEU A 195 0.04 -17.22 -17.43
N SER A 196 -1.18 -17.74 -17.28
CA SER A 196 -1.83 -18.53 -18.33
C SER A 196 -2.20 -17.70 -19.56
N ILE A 197 -2.65 -16.46 -19.35
CA ILE A 197 -3.13 -15.55 -20.42
C ILE A 197 -2.09 -14.51 -20.85
N LEU A 198 -0.84 -14.69 -20.46
CA LEU A 198 0.25 -13.76 -20.73
C LEU A 198 0.41 -13.49 -22.23
N LYS A 199 0.53 -12.23 -22.61
CA LYS A 199 0.72 -11.79 -24.00
C LYS A 199 1.94 -10.92 -24.15
N ILE A 200 2.61 -11.01 -25.29
CA ILE A 200 3.72 -10.13 -25.66
C ILE A 200 3.29 -8.67 -25.54
N LYS A 201 4.13 -7.84 -24.95
CA LYS A 201 3.90 -6.40 -24.68
C LYS A 201 2.84 -6.09 -23.60
N LYS A 202 2.24 -7.08 -22.95
CA LYS A 202 1.30 -6.86 -21.86
C LYS A 202 1.98 -7.16 -20.53
N ILE A 203 2.25 -6.12 -19.73
CA ILE A 203 3.12 -6.19 -18.57
C ILE A 203 2.35 -5.74 -17.32
N PHE A 204 2.30 -6.61 -16.31
CA PHE A 204 1.95 -6.23 -14.96
C PHE A 204 3.20 -6.10 -14.09
N LYS A 205 3.23 -5.05 -13.29
CA LYS A 205 4.19 -4.84 -12.21
C LYS A 205 3.46 -4.86 -10.87
N PHE A 206 4.05 -5.51 -9.88
CA PHE A 206 3.45 -5.73 -8.57
C PHE A 206 4.07 -4.79 -7.56
N VAL A 207 3.22 -4.05 -6.85
CA VAL A 207 3.59 -3.12 -5.78
C VAL A 207 2.86 -3.54 -4.52
N PHE A 208 3.61 -3.73 -3.45
CA PHE A 208 3.07 -4.05 -2.13
C PHE A 208 3.27 -2.86 -1.23
N LEU A 209 2.19 -2.32 -0.71
CA LEU A 209 2.26 -1.23 0.26
C LEU A 209 2.73 -1.75 1.62
N PRO A 210 3.28 -0.89 2.49
CA PRO A 210 3.60 -1.25 3.85
C PRO A 210 2.38 -1.68 4.67
N GLU A 211 2.61 -2.44 5.75
CA GLU A 211 1.56 -3.01 6.60
C GLU A 211 0.47 -2.00 6.99
N ASN A 212 -0.78 -2.42 6.88
CA ASN A 212 -1.99 -1.68 7.22
C ASN A 212 -2.21 -0.37 6.43
N LEU A 213 -1.63 -0.24 5.24
CA LEU A 213 -1.87 0.90 4.37
C LEU A 213 -2.51 0.45 3.06
N ASP A 214 -3.53 1.19 2.64
CA ASP A 214 -4.08 1.18 1.29
C ASP A 214 -3.47 2.32 0.44
N PRO A 215 -3.71 2.38 -0.88
CA PRO A 215 -3.20 3.43 -1.75
C PRO A 215 -3.63 4.85 -1.34
N GLU A 216 -4.88 5.00 -0.85
CA GLU A 216 -5.41 6.27 -0.35
C GLU A 216 -4.62 6.75 0.86
N ASP A 217 -4.45 5.89 1.87
CA ASP A 217 -3.75 6.21 3.10
C ASP A 217 -2.26 6.47 2.83
N PHE A 218 -1.62 5.66 1.98
CA PHE A 218 -0.21 5.81 1.65
C PHE A 218 0.09 7.15 0.98
N ILE A 219 -0.58 7.47 -0.13
CA ILE A 219 -0.28 8.69 -0.90
C ILE A 219 -0.67 9.96 -0.12
N THR A 220 -1.73 9.89 0.69
CA THR A 220 -2.16 11.01 1.53
C THR A 220 -1.15 11.29 2.65
N LYS A 221 -0.58 10.24 3.25
CA LYS A 221 0.34 10.36 4.38
C LYS A 221 1.78 10.67 3.98
N TYR A 222 2.26 10.06 2.91
CA TYR A 222 3.67 10.11 2.51
C TYR A 222 3.94 10.96 1.26
N GLY A 223 2.88 11.29 0.53
CA GLY A 223 2.95 12.11 -0.67
C GLY A 223 3.31 11.35 -1.95
N GLU A 224 3.20 12.05 -3.06
CA GLU A 224 3.39 11.51 -4.40
C GLU A 224 4.82 11.00 -4.65
N ASN A 225 5.84 11.72 -4.17
CA ASN A 225 7.24 11.33 -4.39
C ASN A 225 7.58 9.97 -3.80
N GLU A 226 7.05 9.65 -2.63
CA GLU A 226 7.24 8.34 -2.02
C GLU A 226 6.43 7.26 -2.74
N PHE A 227 5.24 7.59 -3.23
CA PHE A 227 4.45 6.67 -4.04
C PHE A 227 5.15 6.35 -5.37
N GLU A 228 5.75 7.33 -6.06
CA GLU A 228 6.56 7.09 -7.26
C GLU A 228 7.76 6.17 -6.98
N LYS A 229 8.44 6.32 -5.84
CA LYS A 229 9.51 5.39 -5.44
C LYS A 229 9.01 3.96 -5.25
N MET A 230 7.78 3.78 -4.76
CA MET A 230 7.17 2.45 -4.67
C MET A 230 6.94 1.86 -6.06
N LEU A 231 6.46 2.68 -7.00
CA LEU A 231 6.25 2.28 -8.38
C LEU A 231 7.58 1.98 -9.11
N ASP A 232 8.66 2.73 -8.83
CA ASP A 232 9.99 2.47 -9.38
C ASP A 232 10.55 1.11 -8.92
N ASN A 233 10.23 0.71 -7.70
CA ASN A 233 10.65 -0.56 -7.11
C ASN A 233 9.65 -1.71 -7.33
N ALA A 234 8.68 -1.53 -8.24
CA ALA A 234 7.69 -2.55 -8.53
C ALA A 234 8.32 -3.83 -9.08
N LEU A 235 7.83 -4.97 -8.59
CA LEU A 235 8.30 -6.29 -9.02
C LEU A 235 7.77 -6.63 -10.41
N SER A 236 8.62 -7.17 -11.25
CA SER A 236 8.13 -7.88 -12.43
C SER A 236 7.41 -9.17 -12.03
N MET A 237 6.63 -9.72 -12.95
CA MET A 237 5.92 -10.98 -12.72
C MET A 237 6.88 -12.13 -12.37
N ILE A 238 8.03 -12.21 -13.04
CA ILE A 238 9.02 -13.26 -12.79
C ILE A 238 9.73 -13.05 -11.45
N ASP A 239 9.94 -11.78 -11.03
CA ASP A 239 10.52 -11.48 -9.72
C ASP A 239 9.56 -11.86 -8.60
N PHE A 240 8.27 -11.55 -8.76
CA PHE A 240 7.26 -11.93 -7.78
C PHE A 240 7.08 -13.45 -7.72
N LEU A 241 7.05 -14.16 -8.85
CA LEU A 241 7.02 -15.63 -8.91
C LEU A 241 8.22 -16.25 -8.19
N TRP A 242 9.42 -15.72 -8.43
CA TRP A 242 10.65 -16.16 -7.77
C TRP A 242 10.56 -15.97 -6.25
N MET A 243 10.12 -14.81 -5.82
CA MET A 243 9.96 -14.47 -4.40
C MET A 243 8.96 -15.40 -3.69
N GLU A 244 7.82 -15.69 -4.31
CA GLU A 244 6.85 -16.63 -3.74
C GLU A 244 7.42 -18.06 -3.66
N GLY A 245 8.18 -18.47 -4.66
CA GLY A 245 8.87 -19.76 -4.64
C GLY A 245 9.90 -19.88 -3.52
N LEU A 246 10.68 -18.82 -3.24
CA LEU A 246 11.67 -18.82 -2.17
C LEU A 246 11.06 -19.07 -0.77
N LYS A 247 9.81 -18.71 -0.55
CA LYS A 247 9.12 -18.96 0.73
C LYS A 247 8.88 -20.44 1.02
N LEU A 248 8.96 -21.30 -0.01
CA LEU A 248 8.84 -22.74 0.16
C LEU A 248 10.09 -23.34 0.83
N ILE A 249 11.20 -22.60 0.82
CA ILE A 249 12.46 -23.04 1.43
C ILE A 249 12.47 -22.63 2.91
N LYS A 250 11.93 -23.49 3.77
CA LYS A 250 11.96 -23.27 5.23
C LYS A 250 13.32 -23.60 5.86
N LYS A 251 14.00 -24.63 5.33
CA LYS A 251 15.35 -25.07 5.69
C LYS A 251 16.07 -25.48 4.41
N GLU A 252 17.39 -25.28 4.35
CA GLU A 252 18.19 -25.68 3.19
C GLU A 252 18.39 -27.23 3.19
N HIS A 253 17.46 -27.94 2.56
CA HIS A 253 17.57 -29.37 2.27
C HIS A 253 17.39 -29.60 0.77
N PRO A 254 17.99 -30.65 0.19
CA PRO A 254 17.84 -30.98 -1.23
C PRO A 254 16.37 -31.09 -1.67
N GLU A 255 15.51 -31.64 -0.81
CA GLU A 255 14.08 -31.84 -1.06
C GLU A 255 13.34 -30.50 -1.15
N THR A 256 13.63 -29.53 -0.26
CA THR A 256 12.99 -28.20 -0.30
C THR A 256 13.42 -27.40 -1.51
N ASN A 257 14.69 -27.55 -1.94
CA ASN A 257 15.16 -26.97 -3.17
C ASN A 257 14.46 -27.60 -4.39
N ALA A 258 14.27 -28.94 -4.38
CA ALA A 258 13.54 -29.63 -5.44
C ALA A 258 12.08 -29.17 -5.54
N ILE A 259 11.39 -28.98 -4.39
CA ILE A 259 10.03 -28.43 -4.32
C ILE A 259 10.01 -27.01 -4.93
N PHE A 260 10.95 -26.15 -4.56
CA PHE A 260 11.06 -24.79 -5.07
C PHE A 260 11.24 -24.76 -6.59
N TRP A 261 12.19 -25.54 -7.13
CA TRP A 261 12.42 -25.59 -8.58
C TRP A 261 11.22 -26.16 -9.34
N SER A 262 10.60 -27.22 -8.78
CA SER A 262 9.38 -27.80 -9.36
C SER A 262 8.22 -26.79 -9.38
N PHE A 263 8.04 -26.02 -8.31
CA PHE A 263 7.05 -24.96 -8.24
C PHE A 263 7.25 -23.95 -9.39
N LEU A 264 8.46 -23.39 -9.54
CA LEU A 264 8.75 -22.41 -10.57
C LEU A 264 8.51 -22.97 -11.99
N ARG A 265 9.02 -24.16 -12.28
CA ARG A 265 8.85 -24.82 -13.59
C ARG A 265 7.37 -25.11 -13.89
N ASN A 266 6.62 -25.59 -12.90
CA ASN A 266 5.19 -25.87 -13.07
C ASN A 266 4.38 -24.59 -13.35
N LYS A 267 4.72 -23.47 -12.69
CA LYS A 267 4.07 -22.17 -12.98
C LYS A 267 4.40 -21.67 -14.39
N VAL A 268 5.65 -21.77 -14.83
CA VAL A 268 6.04 -21.39 -16.21
C VAL A 268 5.37 -22.27 -17.26
N LYS A 269 5.15 -23.56 -16.99
CA LYS A 269 4.42 -24.46 -17.91
C LYS A 269 3.00 -23.99 -18.22
N THR A 270 2.36 -23.23 -17.33
CA THR A 270 1.00 -22.72 -17.56
C THR A 270 0.92 -21.60 -18.61
N ILE A 271 2.05 -21.01 -19.00
CA ILE A 271 2.10 -19.97 -20.03
C ILE A 271 1.74 -20.60 -21.38
N GLU A 272 0.68 -20.05 -22.02
CA GLU A 272 0.19 -20.58 -23.31
C GLU A 272 1.04 -20.13 -24.50
N ASP A 273 1.49 -18.84 -24.50
CA ASP A 273 2.34 -18.33 -25.57
C ASP A 273 3.69 -19.01 -25.56
N TYR A 274 4.07 -19.66 -26.66
CA TYR A 274 5.29 -20.46 -26.78
C TYR A 274 6.57 -19.63 -26.56
N ASN A 275 6.65 -18.44 -27.15
CA ASN A 275 7.84 -17.59 -27.05
C ASN A 275 8.03 -17.04 -25.63
N LEU A 276 6.94 -16.64 -24.99
CA LEU A 276 6.98 -16.21 -23.60
C LEU A 276 7.31 -17.35 -22.66
N LYS A 277 6.73 -18.53 -22.86
CA LYS A 277 7.09 -19.74 -22.10
C LYS A 277 8.58 -20.05 -22.20
N LEU A 278 9.15 -20.01 -23.39
CA LEU A 278 10.58 -20.24 -23.60
C LEU A 278 11.42 -19.19 -22.85
N ALA A 279 11.13 -17.91 -23.04
CA ALA A 279 11.86 -16.81 -22.39
C ALA A 279 11.78 -16.89 -20.86
N TYR A 280 10.61 -17.20 -20.29
CA TYR A 280 10.44 -17.40 -18.85
C TYR A 280 11.18 -18.65 -18.35
N SER A 281 11.16 -19.75 -19.13
CA SER A 281 11.89 -20.96 -18.79
C SER A 281 13.40 -20.70 -18.71
N ASP A 282 13.95 -20.03 -19.71
CA ASP A 282 15.38 -19.68 -19.78
C ASP A 282 15.79 -18.79 -18.60
N GLU A 283 14.99 -17.78 -18.28
CA GLU A 283 15.29 -16.89 -17.16
C GLU A 283 15.19 -17.62 -15.81
N ILE A 284 14.21 -18.51 -15.61
CA ILE A 284 14.09 -19.32 -14.39
C ILE A 284 15.29 -20.27 -14.25
N GLU A 285 15.70 -20.98 -15.31
CA GLU A 285 16.85 -21.88 -15.25
C GLU A 285 18.15 -21.11 -14.97
N LYS A 286 18.32 -19.94 -15.58
CA LYS A 286 19.44 -19.04 -15.28
C LYS A 286 19.47 -18.66 -13.79
N ARG A 287 18.33 -18.25 -13.22
CA ARG A 287 18.23 -17.90 -11.80
C ARG A 287 18.49 -19.09 -10.88
N ILE A 288 17.95 -20.27 -11.21
CA ILE A 288 18.22 -21.52 -10.47
C ILE A 288 19.72 -21.83 -10.49
N LYS A 289 20.38 -21.72 -11.64
CA LYS A 289 21.83 -21.95 -11.77
C LYS A 289 22.63 -20.99 -10.89
N VAL A 290 22.31 -19.71 -10.90
CA VAL A 290 22.95 -18.69 -10.05
C VAL A 290 22.69 -18.99 -8.57
N TYR A 291 21.45 -19.34 -8.20
CA TYR A 291 21.10 -19.70 -6.83
C TYR A 291 21.89 -20.93 -6.32
N ARG A 292 21.99 -21.99 -7.14
CA ARG A 292 22.76 -23.19 -6.80
C ARG A 292 24.27 -22.90 -6.63
N ASN A 293 24.86 -22.15 -7.54
CA ASN A 293 26.27 -21.78 -7.45
C ASN A 293 26.55 -20.95 -6.19
N ASN A 294 25.69 -19.98 -5.87
CA ASN A 294 25.84 -19.17 -4.66
C ASN A 294 25.63 -19.97 -3.37
N SER A 295 24.78 -20.99 -3.35
CA SER A 295 24.62 -21.88 -2.20
C SER A 295 25.83 -22.77 -1.96
N GLN A 296 26.54 -23.18 -3.00
CA GLN A 296 27.82 -23.94 -2.87
C GLN A 296 28.97 -23.04 -2.39
N PHE A 297 28.99 -21.74 -2.79
CA PHE A 297 30.03 -20.80 -2.36
C PHE A 297 29.77 -20.19 -0.97
N SER A 298 28.57 -20.33 -0.40
CA SER A 298 28.22 -19.71 0.88
C SER A 298 28.83 -20.40 2.11
N GLN A 299 29.50 -21.53 1.95
CA GLN A 299 30.42 -22.03 2.97
C GLN A 299 31.72 -21.19 3.07
N PHE A 300 32.02 -20.35 2.04
CA PHE A 300 33.27 -19.59 1.98
C PHE A 300 33.14 -18.07 1.87
N ASN A 301 32.00 -17.49 1.50
CA ASN A 301 31.88 -16.01 1.45
C ASN A 301 30.44 -15.48 1.57
N ASN A 302 30.18 -14.77 2.65
CA ASN A 302 28.90 -14.13 3.01
C ASN A 302 28.46 -12.92 2.14
N VAL A 303 29.14 -12.59 1.05
CA VAL A 303 28.94 -11.32 0.32
C VAL A 303 27.89 -11.42 -0.78
N SER A 304 27.74 -12.53 -1.49
CA SER A 304 26.84 -12.65 -2.65
C SER A 304 25.38 -12.98 -2.29
N LYS A 305 25.14 -13.70 -1.18
CA LYS A 305 23.78 -13.88 -0.62
C LYS A 305 23.15 -12.55 -0.18
N ARG A 306 23.97 -11.57 0.24
CA ARG A 306 23.49 -10.26 0.69
C ARG A 306 22.79 -9.46 -0.41
N ASN A 307 23.19 -9.53 -1.68
CA ASN A 307 22.61 -8.68 -2.72
C ASN A 307 21.28 -9.20 -3.27
N ILE A 308 21.12 -10.51 -3.43
CA ILE A 308 19.84 -11.12 -3.86
C ILE A 308 18.85 -11.13 -2.69
N PHE A 309 19.28 -11.53 -1.47
CA PHE A 309 18.47 -11.46 -0.25
C PHE A 309 18.20 -10.03 0.24
N ASN A 310 19.10 -9.08 0.00
CA ASN A 310 18.84 -7.67 0.37
C ASN A 310 17.76 -7.04 -0.52
N ASN A 311 17.68 -7.38 -1.80
CA ASN A 311 16.55 -6.95 -2.62
C ASN A 311 15.23 -7.61 -2.15
N TYR A 312 15.25 -8.87 -1.69
CA TYR A 312 14.06 -9.55 -1.14
C TYR A 312 13.70 -9.08 0.27
N LYS A 313 14.68 -8.87 1.16
CA LYS A 313 14.45 -8.25 2.48
C LYS A 313 14.07 -6.78 2.40
N LEU A 314 14.47 -6.07 1.36
CA LEU A 314 13.99 -4.69 1.08
C LEU A 314 12.49 -4.68 0.75
N ILE A 315 11.97 -5.74 0.15
CA ILE A 315 10.54 -5.87 -0.21
C ILE A 315 9.72 -6.40 0.97
N GLU A 316 10.23 -7.36 1.75
CA GLU A 316 9.60 -7.78 3.03
C GLU A 316 9.70 -6.71 4.13
N LYS A 317 10.70 -5.84 4.06
CA LYS A 317 10.88 -4.65 4.86
C LYS A 317 10.95 -3.44 3.95
N GLN A 318 9.92 -3.21 3.12
CA GLN A 318 9.66 -1.87 2.64
C GLN A 318 9.36 -1.05 3.90
N LYS A 319 10.46 -0.48 4.46
CA LYS A 319 10.34 0.45 5.57
C LYS A 319 9.44 1.55 5.09
N LEU A 320 8.33 1.72 5.79
CA LEU A 320 7.51 2.92 5.68
C LEU A 320 8.44 4.12 5.51
N PRO A 321 8.19 5.01 4.55
CA PRO A 321 8.93 6.27 4.50
C PRO A 321 8.74 6.92 5.86
N LYS A 322 9.88 7.20 6.53
CA LYS A 322 9.85 7.77 7.87
C LYS A 322 9.09 9.09 7.84
N THR A 323 8.10 9.23 8.69
CA THR A 323 7.41 10.51 8.88
C THR A 323 8.41 11.59 9.33
N GLY A 324 8.07 12.85 9.13
CA GLY A 324 8.91 13.94 9.63
C GLY A 324 9.16 13.86 11.15
N VAL A 325 8.26 13.20 11.91
CA VAL A 325 8.40 12.96 13.35
C VAL A 325 9.39 11.82 13.63
N GLU A 326 9.29 10.70 12.91
CA GLU A 326 10.21 9.55 13.07
C GLU A 326 11.66 9.92 12.72
N LYS A 327 11.85 10.78 11.70
CA LYS A 327 13.18 11.33 11.39
C LYS A 327 13.75 12.19 12.52
N LYS A 328 12.91 12.92 13.24
CA LYS A 328 13.31 13.70 14.41
C LYS A 328 13.65 12.82 15.60
N PHE A 329 12.91 11.75 15.83
CA PHE A 329 13.22 10.75 16.86
C PHE A 329 14.60 10.11 16.61
N GLU A 330 14.89 9.69 15.37
CA GLU A 330 16.21 9.16 15.04
C GLU A 330 17.32 10.20 15.21
N ALA A 331 17.06 11.47 14.92
CA ALA A 331 18.00 12.56 15.15
C ALA A 331 18.30 12.77 16.65
N ILE A 332 17.27 12.65 17.50
CA ILE A 332 17.46 12.71 18.96
C ILE A 332 18.33 11.54 19.44
N ILE A 333 18.03 10.29 19.02
CA ILE A 333 18.85 9.13 19.37
C ILE A 333 20.30 9.30 18.89
N TYR A 334 20.49 9.82 17.67
CA TYR A 334 21.82 10.10 17.13
C TYR A 334 22.59 11.08 18.02
N ILE A 335 21.95 12.18 18.44
CA ILE A 335 22.54 13.16 19.37
C ILE A 335 22.84 12.53 20.72
N MET A 336 21.98 11.70 21.29
CA MET A 336 22.18 10.97 22.54
C MET A 336 23.45 10.12 22.50
N ILE A 337 23.71 9.46 21.37
CA ILE A 337 24.91 8.62 21.19
C ILE A 337 26.18 9.46 21.02
N LEU A 338 26.14 10.54 20.24
CA LEU A 338 27.31 11.39 19.97
C LEU A 338 27.69 12.28 21.14
N CYS A 339 26.70 12.86 21.81
CA CYS A 339 26.90 13.84 22.88
C CYS A 339 26.12 13.46 24.15
N PRO A 340 26.47 12.34 24.84
CA PRO A 340 25.75 11.88 26.02
C PRO A 340 25.63 12.94 27.11
N SER A 341 26.66 13.77 27.32
CA SER A 341 26.70 14.85 28.33
C SER A 341 25.64 15.94 28.09
N VAL A 342 25.33 16.24 26.83
CA VAL A 342 24.26 17.20 26.47
C VAL A 342 22.89 16.67 26.85
N CYS A 343 22.69 15.39 26.72
CA CYS A 343 21.40 14.75 26.96
C CYS A 343 21.05 14.67 28.45
N GLN A 344 22.01 14.76 29.38
CA GLN A 344 21.75 14.79 30.81
C GLN A 344 20.89 15.99 31.24
N ASN A 345 20.94 17.09 30.49
CA ASN A 345 20.13 18.29 30.74
C ASN A 345 18.70 18.19 30.19
N PHE A 346 18.38 17.13 29.44
CA PHE A 346 17.11 16.94 28.76
C PHE A 346 16.48 15.56 29.02
N ASP A 347 17.00 14.81 29.98
CA ASP A 347 16.61 13.42 30.28
C ASP A 347 15.12 13.27 30.56
N GLU A 348 14.52 14.16 31.38
CA GLU A 348 13.07 14.17 31.64
C GLU A 348 12.25 14.33 30.34
N LYS A 349 12.65 15.25 29.46
CA LYS A 349 11.93 15.52 28.20
C LYS A 349 12.08 14.37 27.21
N ILE A 350 13.25 13.77 27.14
CA ILE A 350 13.54 12.64 26.25
C ILE A 350 12.84 11.37 26.75
N SER A 351 12.77 11.14 28.06
CA SER A 351 12.09 9.99 28.66
C SER A 351 10.58 9.96 28.37
N LEU A 352 9.96 11.14 28.30
CA LEU A 352 8.53 11.30 27.97
C LEU A 352 8.21 11.06 26.48
N LEU A 353 9.21 10.98 25.60
CA LEU A 353 8.99 10.72 24.18
C LEU A 353 8.60 9.25 23.97
N ASP A 354 7.45 9.04 23.39
CA ASP A 354 6.97 7.70 22.97
C ASP A 354 7.20 7.55 21.46
N PHE A 355 8.18 6.71 21.11
CA PHE A 355 8.44 6.34 19.73
C PHE A 355 7.50 5.20 19.37
N ARG A 356 6.72 5.35 18.31
CA ARG A 356 5.78 4.31 17.85
C ARG A 356 6.46 2.96 17.51
N ASP A 357 7.76 2.98 17.31
CA ASP A 357 8.59 1.78 17.12
C ASP A 357 9.08 1.29 18.50
N HIS A 358 8.56 0.17 18.97
CA HIS A 358 8.90 -0.44 20.27
C HIS A 358 10.40 -0.69 20.42
N SER A 359 11.07 -1.14 19.34
CA SER A 359 12.53 -1.37 19.36
C SER A 359 13.35 -0.08 19.51
N LEU A 360 12.85 1.05 18.99
CA LEU A 360 13.50 2.35 19.19
C LEU A 360 13.21 2.91 20.58
N ASN A 361 12.05 2.63 21.19
CA ASN A 361 11.77 2.98 22.58
C ASN A 361 12.70 2.23 23.53
N GLU A 362 12.81 0.91 23.38
CA GLU A 362 13.74 0.10 24.19
C GLU A 362 15.19 0.60 24.05
N PHE A 363 15.59 0.95 22.83
CA PHE A 363 16.92 1.47 22.54
C PHE A 363 17.15 2.83 23.20
N LYS A 364 16.18 3.75 23.13
CA LYS A 364 16.20 5.05 23.83
C LYS A 364 16.31 4.86 25.35
N ASP A 365 15.49 4.00 25.93
CA ASP A 365 15.44 3.77 27.36
C ASP A 365 16.74 3.15 27.88
N LEU A 366 17.36 2.25 27.11
CA LEU A 366 18.69 1.72 27.45
C LEU A 366 19.77 2.81 27.38
N ILE A 367 19.77 3.67 26.36
CA ILE A 367 20.73 4.78 26.26
C ILE A 367 20.59 5.69 27.47
N LEU A 368 19.38 6.11 27.85
CA LEU A 368 19.14 6.93 29.04
C LEU A 368 19.65 6.26 30.31
N LYS A 369 19.38 4.95 30.49
CA LYS A 369 19.86 4.15 31.63
C LYS A 369 21.38 4.12 31.70
N LEU A 370 22.09 3.93 30.60
CA LEU A 370 23.55 3.90 30.54
C LEU A 370 24.16 5.29 30.86
N ILE A 371 23.57 6.36 30.31
CA ILE A 371 23.98 7.73 30.58
C ILE A 371 23.79 8.09 32.08
N PHE A 372 22.67 7.68 32.66
CA PHE A 372 22.37 7.92 34.07
C PHE A 372 23.30 7.15 35.01
N ASN A 373 23.58 5.89 34.73
CA ASN A 373 24.39 5.01 35.57
C ASN A 373 25.91 5.26 35.46
N THR A 374 26.36 5.96 34.42
CA THR A 374 27.80 6.20 34.18
C THR A 374 28.07 7.70 34.05
N PRO A 375 28.41 8.41 35.14
CA PRO A 375 28.77 9.83 35.10
C PRO A 375 29.89 10.07 34.08
N ASN A 376 29.72 11.10 33.23
CA ASN A 376 30.72 11.49 32.21
C ASN A 376 31.01 10.41 31.15
N ILE A 377 30.04 9.54 30.83
CA ILE A 377 30.18 8.60 29.73
C ILE A 377 30.44 9.34 28.42
N ASN A 378 31.45 8.93 27.67
CA ASN A 378 31.70 9.46 26.32
C ASN A 378 31.01 8.60 25.25
N SER A 379 30.99 9.12 24.01
CA SER A 379 30.34 8.45 22.88
C SER A 379 30.89 7.06 22.60
N GLU A 380 32.23 6.88 22.66
CA GLU A 380 32.88 5.59 22.38
C GLU A 380 32.51 4.53 23.41
N LYS A 381 32.53 4.89 24.68
CA LYS A 381 32.14 3.99 25.77
C LYS A 381 30.67 3.61 25.69
N LEU A 382 29.81 4.59 25.44
CA LEU A 382 28.37 4.34 25.26
C LEU A 382 28.09 3.39 24.09
N GLN A 383 28.74 3.57 22.94
CA GLN A 383 28.62 2.69 21.79
C GLN A 383 29.07 1.27 22.11
N SER A 384 30.20 1.11 22.83
CA SER A 384 30.70 -0.19 23.28
C SER A 384 29.68 -0.91 24.18
N ASP A 385 29.12 -0.19 25.15
CA ASP A 385 28.16 -0.75 26.10
C ASP A 385 26.85 -1.13 25.41
N LEU A 386 26.37 -0.33 24.44
CA LEU A 386 25.21 -0.65 23.61
C LEU A 386 25.42 -1.91 22.74
N ILE A 387 26.63 -2.14 22.26
CA ILE A 387 26.98 -3.38 21.53
C ILE A 387 26.92 -4.60 22.46
N ASN A 388 27.48 -4.46 23.69
CA ASN A 388 27.49 -5.52 24.67
C ASN A 388 26.08 -5.90 25.14
N GLU A 389 25.16 -4.94 25.22
CA GLU A 389 23.74 -5.14 25.56
C GLU A 389 22.89 -5.67 24.38
N GLY A 390 23.52 -5.98 23.23
CA GLY A 390 22.86 -6.62 22.10
C GLY A 390 22.25 -5.67 21.06
N PHE A 391 22.43 -4.35 21.18
CA PHE A 391 21.85 -3.33 20.30
C PHE A 391 22.76 -2.90 19.12
N ALA A 392 23.73 -3.73 18.75
CA ALA A 392 24.67 -3.44 17.66
C ALA A 392 23.99 -3.13 16.31
N ILE A 393 22.82 -3.73 16.03
CA ILE A 393 22.07 -3.50 14.79
C ILE A 393 21.42 -2.11 14.80
N GLN A 394 20.77 -1.72 15.89
CA GLN A 394 20.12 -0.42 16.07
C GLN A 394 21.15 0.71 16.03
N LEU A 395 22.26 0.53 16.75
CA LEU A 395 23.38 1.46 16.76
C LEU A 395 23.91 1.70 15.34
N ARG A 396 24.25 0.64 14.61
CA ARG A 396 24.73 0.75 13.24
C ARG A 396 23.73 1.44 12.31
N LYS A 397 22.43 1.16 12.46
CA LYS A 397 21.38 1.78 11.67
C LYS A 397 21.30 3.30 11.89
N ILE A 398 21.44 3.76 13.12
CA ILE A 398 21.40 5.18 13.47
C ILE A 398 22.68 5.88 12.99
N MET A 399 23.85 5.31 13.27
CA MET A 399 25.14 5.92 12.92
C MET A 399 25.43 5.95 11.41
N GLN A 400 24.91 5.01 10.63
CA GLN A 400 25.03 4.99 9.16
C GLN A 400 23.92 5.80 8.44
N SER A 401 23.01 6.42 9.16
CA SER A 401 21.99 7.29 8.56
C SER A 401 22.59 8.67 8.23
N ASN A 402 22.12 9.32 7.15
CA ASN A 402 22.59 10.67 6.77
C ASN A 402 22.08 11.76 7.74
N ILE A 403 22.05 11.50 9.05
CA ILE A 403 21.55 12.41 10.07
C ILE A 403 22.57 13.53 10.33
N SER A 404 23.86 13.21 10.40
CA SER A 404 24.94 14.21 10.57
C SER A 404 24.86 15.30 9.50
N PHE A 405 24.74 14.92 8.23
CA PHE A 405 24.57 15.86 7.11
C PHE A 405 23.30 16.72 7.22
N ARG A 406 22.20 16.14 7.68
CA ARG A 406 20.91 16.85 7.84
C ARG A 406 20.90 17.83 9.00
N LEU A 407 21.70 17.58 10.03
CA LEU A 407 21.84 18.43 11.21
C LEU A 407 22.98 19.43 11.07
N ASN A 408 23.73 19.45 9.96
CA ASN A 408 24.94 20.22 9.76
C ASN A 408 25.97 20.00 10.89
N LEU A 409 26.05 18.79 11.43
CA LEU A 409 27.01 18.43 12.48
C LEU A 409 28.29 17.91 11.82
N ASP A 410 29.41 18.58 12.08
CA ASP A 410 30.73 18.07 11.74
C ASP A 410 31.16 17.10 12.85
N GLU A 411 31.25 15.80 12.55
CA GLU A 411 31.62 14.76 13.51
C GLU A 411 33.02 14.99 14.16
N ASN A 412 33.88 15.79 13.51
CA ASN A 412 35.21 16.10 13.97
C ASN A 412 35.28 17.39 14.80
N LYS A 413 34.21 18.21 14.84
CA LYS A 413 34.14 19.47 15.59
C LYS A 413 32.76 19.66 16.21
N ILE A 414 32.43 18.85 17.20
CA ILE A 414 31.12 18.94 17.86
C ILE A 414 31.24 19.99 18.99
N GLU A 415 30.72 21.19 18.74
CA GLU A 415 30.53 22.22 19.76
C GLU A 415 29.26 21.93 20.57
N THR A 416 29.42 21.74 21.88
CA THR A 416 28.33 21.34 22.80
C THR A 416 27.16 22.32 22.83
N GLU A 417 27.41 23.63 22.66
CA GLU A 417 26.34 24.65 22.61
C GLU A 417 25.45 24.52 21.38
N ASN A 418 26.04 24.25 20.21
CA ASN A 418 25.29 24.05 18.96
C ASN A 418 24.39 22.82 19.04
N VAL A 419 24.87 21.73 19.63
CA VAL A 419 24.11 20.50 19.81
C VAL A 419 22.94 20.67 20.79
N GLN A 420 23.10 21.46 21.84
CA GLN A 420 22.03 21.78 22.79
C GLN A 420 20.88 22.52 22.11
N ASP A 421 21.18 23.47 21.24
CA ASP A 421 20.15 24.26 20.55
C ASP A 421 19.41 23.41 19.50
N ILE A 422 20.13 22.58 18.77
CA ILE A 422 19.50 21.60 17.86
C ILE A 422 18.57 20.63 18.61
N LEU A 423 18.99 20.13 19.77
CA LEU A 423 18.18 19.24 20.59
C LEU A 423 16.93 19.93 21.15
N LYS A 424 17.04 21.17 21.60
CA LYS A 424 15.90 22.00 22.03
C LYS A 424 14.89 22.19 20.90
N GLU A 425 15.36 22.51 19.70
CA GLU A 425 14.52 22.71 18.52
C GLU A 425 13.80 21.41 18.12
N LEU A 426 14.50 20.27 18.09
CA LEU A 426 13.91 18.97 17.80
C LEU A 426 12.81 18.60 18.81
N LEU A 427 13.05 18.78 20.10
CA LEU A 427 12.09 18.52 21.15
C LEU A 427 10.87 19.44 21.06
N HIS A 428 11.07 20.73 20.76
CA HIS A 428 9.98 21.69 20.56
C HIS A 428 9.11 21.32 19.35
N LEU A 429 9.73 20.97 18.22
CA LEU A 429 9.04 20.56 16.99
C LEU A 429 8.27 19.23 17.09
N ILE A 430 8.61 18.39 18.06
CA ILE A 430 7.87 17.16 18.35
C ILE A 430 6.64 17.47 19.21
N ASN A 431 6.79 18.29 20.25
CA ASN A 431 5.70 18.66 21.15
C ASN A 431 4.56 19.46 20.46
N ILE A 432 4.87 20.28 19.46
CA ILE A 432 3.84 21.00 18.68
C ILE A 432 2.97 20.05 17.84
N LYS A 433 3.45 18.84 17.51
CA LYS A 433 2.71 17.87 16.68
C LYS A 433 1.97 16.79 17.48
N MET A 434 2.12 16.77 18.81
CA MET A 434 1.42 15.82 19.71
C MET A 434 0.16 16.46 20.36
N HIS A 435 -0.11 17.72 20.11
CA HIS A 435 -1.37 18.43 20.39
C HIS A 435 -2.05 18.79 19.05
#